data_05da629d864e1daeb9c6b830030365b3
#
_entry.id   05da629d864e1daeb9c6b830030365b3
#
_cell.length_a   1.000
_cell.length_b   1.000
_cell.length_c   1.000
_cell.angle_alpha   90.00
_cell.angle_beta   90.00
_cell.angle_gamma   90.00
#
_symmetry.space_group_name_H-M   'P 1'
#
loop_
_entity.id
_entity.type
_entity.pdbx_description
1 polymer ?
#
loop_
_entity_poly.entity_id
_entity_poly.type
_entity_poly.pdbx_seq_one_letter_code
_entity_poly.pdbx_strand_id
1 'polypeptide(L)'
;MSEQQYSSGVSAGTLRGEADVAEADRLAPVLHHVRQAIGSIVLGQDSVIEQVLVTILSGGHALLMGAPGLGKTLLVNTASQVLGLEATRIQFTPDLMPSDITGAEILDQDADGRRAFRFLPGPIFGQLVLADEINRASPRTQSALLQAMAERRVTQGGKDYALPRPFHVLATQNPIEQEGTYPLPEAQLDRFMLQISLGFPNRDAERQMLLQPTGATTPTVSALMNAESLLAAQNLVRRLPVGDQIVDAILSLTRSLRPEDPSASPEVREAGSYGPGPRAAQALMIATRARALLDGRLAPSLDDVVALASPVLSHRIGLGFGARAAGTDSEALIRKQAQALL
;
A
#
# COMPACT_ATOMS: atom_id res chain seq x y z
N MET A 1 12.86 34.19 29.28
CA MET A 1 11.94 34.54 28.18
C MET A 1 12.27 33.61 27.02
N SER A 2 11.52 32.68 26.59
CA SER A 2 10.26 32.00 26.95
C SER A 2 10.26 30.65 26.24
N GLU A 3 10.36 29.59 27.02
CA GLU A 3 9.99 28.23 26.58
C GLU A 3 8.47 28.22 26.45
N GLN A 4 7.96 28.25 25.26
CA GLN A 4 6.57 27.83 24.97
C GLN A 4 6.40 27.56 23.48
N GLN A 5 5.77 26.40 23.20
CA GLN A 5 5.17 25.93 21.95
C GLN A 5 5.99 24.96 21.12
N TYR A 6 6.12 23.73 21.62
CA TYR A 6 6.03 22.53 20.78
C TYR A 6 5.21 21.46 21.52
N SER A 7 3.93 21.71 21.69
CA SER A 7 2.96 20.71 22.10
C SER A 7 1.91 20.61 20.96
N SER A 8 2.30 20.00 19.86
CA SER A 8 1.33 19.45 18.93
C SER A 8 1.03 18.01 19.38
N GLY A 9 0.07 17.90 20.28
CA GLY A 9 -0.48 16.64 20.73
C GLY A 9 -0.93 15.79 19.53
N VAL A 10 -0.29 14.63 19.39
CA VAL A 10 -0.87 13.52 18.65
C VAL A 10 -2.09 13.09 19.48
N SER A 11 -3.25 13.63 19.16
CA SER A 11 -4.53 13.17 19.68
C SER A 11 -4.68 11.70 19.28
N ALA A 12 -4.57 10.78 20.23
CA ALA A 12 -5.09 9.43 20.09
C ALA A 12 -6.53 9.58 19.58
N GLY A 13 -6.84 8.97 18.41
CA GLY A 13 -8.11 9.16 17.73
C GLY A 13 -9.25 8.90 18.70
N THR A 14 -10.01 9.94 19.00
CA THR A 14 -11.22 9.84 19.80
C THR A 14 -12.38 9.95 18.82
N LEU A 15 -13.25 8.93 18.81
CA LEU A 15 -14.51 9.01 18.07
C LEU A 15 -15.25 10.29 18.49
N ARG A 16 -15.81 11.01 17.51
CA ARG A 16 -16.64 12.19 17.76
C ARG A 16 -18.06 11.80 18.22
N GLY A 17 -18.17 10.74 19.03
CA GLY A 17 -19.41 10.24 19.57
C GLY A 17 -20.25 9.45 18.56
N GLU A 18 -21.57 9.55 18.68
CA GLU A 18 -22.55 8.80 17.88
C GLU A 18 -22.42 8.97 16.35
N ALA A 19 -21.91 10.11 15.89
CA ALA A 19 -21.75 10.37 14.46
C ALA A 19 -20.72 9.46 13.79
N ASP A 20 -19.58 9.18 14.44
CA ASP A 20 -18.56 8.29 13.89
C ASP A 20 -19.00 6.82 13.92
N VAL A 21 -19.78 6.42 14.93
CA VAL A 21 -20.39 5.09 15.01
C VAL A 21 -21.41 4.92 13.87
N ALA A 22 -22.30 5.88 13.66
CA ALA A 22 -23.28 5.85 12.57
C ALA A 22 -22.60 5.84 11.18
N GLU A 23 -21.47 6.55 11.03
CA GLU A 23 -20.68 6.53 9.79
C GLU A 23 -20.06 5.13 9.57
N ALA A 24 -19.51 4.50 10.61
CA ALA A 24 -18.96 3.15 10.52
C ALA A 24 -20.02 2.12 10.19
N ASP A 25 -21.20 2.17 10.85
CA ASP A 25 -22.33 1.27 10.58
C ASP A 25 -22.84 1.37 9.14
N ARG A 26 -22.78 2.58 8.54
CA ARG A 26 -23.12 2.79 7.14
C ARG A 26 -22.07 2.26 6.20
N LEU A 27 -20.78 2.41 6.53
CA LEU A 27 -19.67 2.01 5.67
C LEU A 27 -19.39 0.51 5.70
N ALA A 28 -19.56 -0.16 6.83
CA ALA A 28 -19.24 -1.59 6.98
C ALA A 28 -19.92 -2.48 5.93
N PRO A 29 -21.24 -2.41 5.67
CA PRO A 29 -21.88 -3.21 4.62
C PRO A 29 -21.36 -2.85 3.22
N VAL A 30 -21.06 -1.59 2.95
CA VAL A 30 -20.50 -1.17 1.65
C VAL A 30 -19.11 -1.79 1.45
N LEU A 31 -18.23 -1.73 2.45
CA LEU A 31 -16.90 -2.32 2.39
C LEU A 31 -16.94 -3.84 2.24
N HIS A 32 -17.88 -4.49 2.91
CA HIS A 32 -18.11 -5.92 2.73
C HIS A 32 -18.50 -6.26 1.28
N HIS A 33 -19.43 -5.52 0.68
CA HIS A 33 -19.82 -5.70 -0.72
C HIS A 33 -18.67 -5.37 -1.68
N VAL A 34 -17.87 -4.34 -1.40
CA VAL A 34 -16.64 -4.03 -2.16
C VAL A 34 -15.70 -5.23 -2.19
N ARG A 35 -15.41 -5.82 -1.02
CA ARG A 35 -14.56 -7.02 -0.90
C ARG A 35 -15.13 -8.19 -1.70
N GLN A 36 -16.43 -8.45 -1.60
CA GLN A 36 -17.10 -9.52 -2.33
C GLN A 36 -17.08 -9.28 -3.85
N ALA A 37 -17.35 -8.05 -4.30
CA ALA A 37 -17.37 -7.70 -5.71
C ALA A 37 -15.98 -7.90 -6.35
N ILE A 38 -14.90 -7.52 -5.67
CA ILE A 38 -13.54 -7.79 -6.14
C ILE A 38 -13.27 -9.30 -6.15
N GLY A 39 -13.62 -10.01 -5.08
CA GLY A 39 -13.41 -11.46 -4.95
C GLY A 39 -14.16 -12.30 -5.97
N SER A 40 -15.29 -11.82 -6.48
CA SER A 40 -16.04 -12.51 -7.54
C SER A 40 -15.32 -12.52 -8.90
N ILE A 41 -14.36 -11.62 -9.11
CA ILE A 41 -13.56 -11.50 -10.33
C ILE A 41 -12.14 -12.02 -10.10
N VAL A 42 -11.52 -11.63 -8.98
CA VAL A 42 -10.15 -12.01 -8.62
C VAL A 42 -10.21 -13.24 -7.71
N LEU A 43 -10.29 -14.41 -8.33
CA LEU A 43 -10.52 -15.67 -7.63
C LEU A 43 -9.29 -16.13 -6.84
N GLY A 44 -9.51 -16.67 -5.64
CA GLY A 44 -8.49 -17.33 -4.82
C GLY A 44 -7.42 -16.41 -4.24
N GLN A 45 -7.66 -15.08 -4.22
CA GLN A 45 -6.75 -14.07 -3.71
C GLN A 45 -7.37 -13.24 -2.56
N ASP A 46 -8.21 -13.85 -1.72
CA ASP A 46 -8.96 -13.14 -0.68
C ASP A 46 -8.09 -12.33 0.28
N SER A 47 -6.95 -12.90 0.70
CA SER A 47 -5.99 -12.24 1.58
C SER A 47 -5.30 -11.05 0.88
N VAL A 48 -5.00 -11.17 -0.42
CA VAL A 48 -4.42 -10.08 -1.22
C VAL A 48 -5.43 -8.95 -1.39
N ILE A 49 -6.69 -9.27 -1.69
CA ILE A 49 -7.79 -8.30 -1.80
C ILE A 49 -7.95 -7.55 -0.48
N GLU A 50 -7.96 -8.25 0.65
CA GLU A 50 -8.03 -7.64 1.98
C GLU A 50 -6.87 -6.66 2.20
N GLN A 51 -5.63 -7.07 1.94
CA GLN A 51 -4.45 -6.24 2.13
C GLN A 51 -4.43 -5.01 1.20
N VAL A 52 -4.90 -5.14 -0.05
CA VAL A 52 -5.07 -4.01 -0.97
C VAL A 52 -6.11 -3.03 -0.44
N LEU A 53 -7.26 -3.52 0.02
CA LEU A 53 -8.31 -2.67 0.61
C LEU A 53 -7.83 -1.99 1.90
N VAL A 54 -7.12 -2.71 2.77
CA VAL A 54 -6.47 -2.14 3.97
C VAL A 54 -5.51 -1.03 3.58
N THR A 55 -4.68 -1.23 2.56
CA THR A 55 -3.75 -0.19 2.05
C THR A 55 -4.50 1.06 1.59
N ILE A 56 -5.54 0.89 0.79
CA ILE A 56 -6.34 1.99 0.24
C ILE A 56 -7.09 2.74 1.35
N LEU A 57 -7.74 2.02 2.27
CA LEU A 57 -8.43 2.60 3.43
C LEU A 57 -7.49 3.33 4.39
N SER A 58 -6.25 2.88 4.48
CA SER A 58 -5.20 3.56 5.26
C SER A 58 -4.67 4.85 4.60
N GLY A 59 -5.00 5.09 3.32
CA GLY A 59 -4.46 6.21 2.53
C GLY A 59 -3.01 5.98 2.10
N GLY A 60 -2.56 4.71 2.03
CA GLY A 60 -1.20 4.29 1.72
C GLY A 60 -0.98 3.83 0.28
N HIS A 61 0.20 3.26 0.06
CA HIS A 61 0.65 2.63 -1.19
C HIS A 61 1.11 1.21 -0.88
N ALA A 62 1.04 0.29 -1.84
CA ALA A 62 1.52 -1.08 -1.65
C ALA A 62 2.48 -1.53 -2.75
N LEU A 63 3.37 -2.45 -2.37
CA LEU A 63 4.25 -3.18 -3.27
C LEU A 63 3.72 -4.61 -3.42
N LEU A 64 3.31 -4.97 -4.63
CA LEU A 64 2.78 -6.29 -4.98
C LEU A 64 3.93 -7.18 -5.48
N MET A 65 4.29 -8.18 -4.68
CA MET A 65 5.34 -9.14 -5.00
C MET A 65 4.72 -10.41 -5.57
N GLY A 66 5.16 -10.84 -6.74
CA GLY A 66 4.65 -12.10 -7.30
C GLY A 66 5.07 -12.33 -8.75
N ALA A 67 5.00 -13.59 -9.18
CA ALA A 67 5.29 -14.00 -10.56
C ALA A 67 4.37 -13.30 -11.58
N PRO A 68 4.79 -13.21 -12.86
CA PRO A 68 3.88 -12.78 -13.92
C PRO A 68 2.67 -13.71 -14.04
N GLY A 69 1.53 -13.17 -14.50
CA GLY A 69 0.33 -13.98 -14.71
C GLY A 69 -0.57 -14.20 -13.50
N LEU A 70 -0.21 -13.70 -12.30
CA LEU A 70 -1.02 -13.86 -11.08
C LEU A 70 -2.19 -12.85 -10.94
N GLY A 71 -2.59 -12.19 -12.02
CA GLY A 71 -3.77 -11.32 -12.03
C GLY A 71 -3.58 -9.93 -11.40
N LYS A 72 -2.33 -9.44 -11.21
CA LYS A 72 -2.06 -8.13 -10.60
C LYS A 72 -2.80 -6.99 -11.30
N THR A 73 -2.76 -6.94 -12.62
CA THR A 73 -3.47 -5.92 -13.41
C THR A 73 -4.99 -6.06 -13.29
N LEU A 74 -5.51 -7.30 -13.29
CA LEU A 74 -6.94 -7.57 -13.10
C LEU A 74 -7.40 -7.07 -11.73
N LEU A 75 -6.64 -7.36 -10.67
CA LEU A 75 -6.92 -6.91 -9.30
C LEU A 75 -7.02 -5.37 -9.22
N VAL A 76 -6.03 -4.65 -9.78
CA VAL A 76 -6.01 -3.18 -9.72
C VAL A 76 -7.15 -2.57 -10.52
N ASN A 77 -7.42 -3.07 -11.73
CA ASN A 77 -8.53 -2.59 -12.56
C ASN A 77 -9.88 -2.87 -11.90
N THR A 78 -10.07 -4.06 -11.34
CA THR A 78 -11.32 -4.39 -10.63
C THR A 78 -11.49 -3.53 -9.38
N ALA A 79 -10.43 -3.36 -8.59
CA ALA A 79 -10.48 -2.50 -7.40
C ALA A 79 -10.82 -1.05 -7.77
N SER A 80 -10.23 -0.50 -8.84
CA SER A 80 -10.53 0.86 -9.28
C SER A 80 -11.99 1.03 -9.72
N GLN A 81 -12.53 0.06 -10.47
CA GLN A 81 -13.92 0.09 -10.92
C GLN A 81 -14.89 0.04 -9.73
N VAL A 82 -14.69 -0.91 -8.81
CA VAL A 82 -15.55 -1.08 -7.63
C VAL A 82 -15.49 0.14 -6.69
N LEU A 83 -14.31 0.74 -6.53
CA LEU A 83 -14.10 1.93 -5.70
C LEU A 83 -14.46 3.25 -6.41
N GLY A 84 -14.80 3.20 -7.72
CA GLY A 84 -15.13 4.38 -8.50
C GLY A 84 -13.96 5.37 -8.64
N LEU A 85 -12.74 4.86 -8.82
CA LEU A 85 -11.52 5.64 -8.93
C LEU A 85 -11.00 5.66 -10.37
N GLU A 86 -10.42 6.79 -10.78
CA GLU A 86 -9.69 6.87 -12.04
C GLU A 86 -8.37 6.09 -11.93
N ALA A 87 -8.24 5.02 -12.73
CA ALA A 87 -7.04 4.21 -12.76
C ALA A 87 -6.14 4.57 -13.94
N THR A 88 -4.83 4.58 -13.69
CA THR A 88 -3.80 4.71 -14.72
C THR A 88 -2.77 3.59 -14.57
N ARG A 89 -2.11 3.22 -15.67
CA ARG A 89 -1.04 2.21 -15.66
C ARG A 89 0.24 2.82 -16.22
N ILE A 90 1.33 2.55 -15.52
CA ILE A 90 2.69 2.89 -15.92
C ILE A 90 3.46 1.58 -16.02
N GLN A 91 3.85 1.18 -17.23
CA GLN A 91 4.74 0.03 -17.45
C GLN A 91 6.18 0.52 -17.34
N PHE A 92 6.91 0.01 -16.35
CA PHE A 92 8.31 0.36 -16.17
C PHE A 92 9.19 -0.45 -17.12
N THR A 93 10.02 0.24 -17.90
CA THR A 93 10.98 -0.29 -18.85
C THR A 93 12.35 0.40 -18.65
N PRO A 94 13.46 -0.21 -19.09
CA PRO A 94 14.79 0.39 -18.90
C PRO A 94 14.96 1.79 -19.53
N ASP A 95 14.23 2.08 -20.58
CA ASP A 95 14.23 3.33 -21.33
C ASP A 95 13.21 4.38 -20.83
N LEU A 96 12.34 4.01 -19.88
CA LEU A 96 11.33 4.93 -19.33
C LEU A 96 11.99 6.12 -18.62
N MET A 97 11.59 7.32 -19.00
CA MET A 97 12.09 8.57 -18.45
C MET A 97 11.18 9.09 -17.32
N PRO A 98 11.70 9.86 -16.35
CA PRO A 98 10.89 10.52 -15.33
C PRO A 98 9.74 11.36 -15.89
N SER A 99 9.95 12.06 -17.00
CA SER A 99 8.93 12.86 -17.68
C SER A 99 7.77 12.05 -18.22
N ASP A 100 7.99 10.77 -18.56
CA ASP A 100 6.93 9.88 -19.05
C ASP A 100 5.94 9.51 -17.92
N ILE A 101 6.41 9.60 -16.67
CA ILE A 101 5.62 9.38 -15.47
C ILE A 101 4.94 10.67 -15.00
N THR A 102 5.74 11.72 -14.83
CA THR A 102 5.31 12.97 -14.19
C THR A 102 4.67 13.96 -15.14
N GLY A 103 4.87 13.79 -16.45
CA GLY A 103 4.48 14.77 -17.46
C GLY A 103 5.61 15.75 -17.77
N ALA A 104 5.39 16.58 -18.78
CA ALA A 104 6.37 17.53 -19.31
C ALA A 104 5.72 18.85 -19.69
N GLU A 105 6.52 19.92 -19.69
CA GLU A 105 6.12 21.19 -20.33
C GLU A 105 6.33 21.08 -21.84
N ILE A 106 5.28 21.38 -22.58
CA ILE A 106 5.31 21.48 -24.05
C ILE A 106 5.13 22.93 -24.47
N LEU A 107 5.81 23.33 -25.54
CA LEU A 107 5.57 24.61 -26.15
C LEU A 107 4.32 24.51 -27.02
N ASP A 108 3.24 25.10 -26.56
CA ASP A 108 1.96 25.13 -27.25
C ASP A 108 1.75 26.48 -27.94
N GLN A 109 0.95 26.49 -28.99
CA GLN A 109 0.61 27.71 -29.72
C GLN A 109 -0.91 27.88 -29.69
N ASP A 110 -1.36 29.01 -29.14
CA ASP A 110 -2.77 29.34 -29.09
C ASP A 110 -3.32 29.71 -30.49
N ALA A 111 -4.64 29.89 -30.57
CA ALA A 111 -5.32 30.25 -31.83
C ALA A 111 -4.84 31.61 -32.39
N ASP A 112 -4.26 32.47 -31.59
CA ASP A 112 -3.72 33.79 -31.97
C ASP A 112 -2.23 33.71 -32.35
N GLY A 113 -1.62 32.52 -32.42
CA GLY A 113 -0.25 32.31 -32.79
C GLY A 113 0.78 32.60 -31.68
N ARG A 114 0.33 32.86 -30.45
CA ARG A 114 1.22 33.09 -29.29
C ARG A 114 1.73 31.75 -28.75
N ARG A 115 3.02 31.68 -28.50
CA ARG A 115 3.67 30.49 -27.93
C ARG A 115 3.70 30.61 -26.42
N ALA A 116 3.22 29.57 -25.71
CA ALA A 116 3.27 29.47 -24.27
C ALA A 116 3.64 28.06 -23.86
N PHE A 117 4.37 27.93 -22.75
CA PHE A 117 4.59 26.62 -22.15
C PHE A 117 3.32 26.16 -21.45
N ARG A 118 2.89 24.94 -21.77
CA ARG A 118 1.76 24.26 -21.14
C ARG A 118 2.23 22.94 -20.54
N PHE A 119 1.87 22.70 -19.29
CA PHE A 119 2.13 21.41 -18.65
C PHE A 119 1.15 20.37 -19.18
N LEU A 120 1.70 19.26 -19.68
CA LEU A 120 0.96 18.05 -20.04
C LEU A 120 1.13 17.03 -18.92
N PRO A 121 0.08 16.74 -18.13
CA PRO A 121 0.17 15.78 -17.04
C PRO A 121 0.52 14.38 -17.55
N GLY A 122 1.40 13.70 -16.82
CA GLY A 122 1.73 12.29 -17.06
C GLY A 122 0.73 11.34 -16.38
N PRO A 123 0.91 10.02 -16.57
CA PRO A 123 -0.01 9.00 -16.06
C PRO A 123 -0.05 8.91 -14.51
N ILE A 124 0.88 9.57 -13.81
CA ILE A 124 0.84 9.65 -12.32
C ILE A 124 -0.36 10.43 -11.79
N PHE A 125 -1.03 11.22 -12.63
CA PHE A 125 -2.19 12.02 -12.24
C PHE A 125 -3.50 11.21 -12.18
N GLY A 126 -3.42 9.88 -12.07
CA GLY A 126 -4.55 9.02 -11.71
C GLY A 126 -4.76 8.92 -10.21
N GLN A 127 -5.97 8.51 -9.79
CA GLN A 127 -6.30 8.29 -8.37
C GLN A 127 -5.77 6.94 -7.86
N LEU A 128 -5.75 5.91 -8.72
CA LEU A 128 -5.16 4.60 -8.46
C LEU A 128 -4.18 4.26 -9.58
N VAL A 129 -2.90 4.34 -9.29
CA VAL A 129 -1.82 4.13 -10.25
C VAL A 129 -1.25 2.72 -10.10
N LEU A 130 -1.31 1.93 -11.17
CA LEU A 130 -0.56 0.68 -11.28
C LEU A 130 0.83 0.99 -11.85
N ALA A 131 1.86 0.91 -11.01
CA ALA A 131 3.26 1.01 -11.41
C ALA A 131 3.81 -0.40 -11.65
N ASP A 132 3.73 -0.88 -12.90
CA ASP A 132 4.01 -2.27 -13.24
C ASP A 132 5.51 -2.50 -13.50
N GLU A 133 6.10 -3.51 -12.81
CA GLU A 133 7.52 -3.89 -12.87
C GLU A 133 8.49 -2.74 -12.53
N ILE A 134 8.23 -2.07 -11.39
CA ILE A 134 8.98 -0.87 -10.96
C ILE A 134 10.51 -1.06 -10.94
N ASN A 135 10.98 -2.30 -10.69
CA ASN A 135 12.40 -2.64 -10.65
C ASN A 135 13.09 -2.69 -12.03
N ARG A 136 12.35 -2.58 -13.15
CA ARG A 136 12.95 -2.58 -14.51
C ARG A 136 13.43 -1.21 -14.97
N ALA A 137 12.95 -0.13 -14.38
CA ALA A 137 13.41 1.21 -14.76
C ALA A 137 14.61 1.66 -13.93
N SER A 138 15.32 2.66 -14.45
CA SER A 138 16.48 3.27 -13.79
C SER A 138 16.15 3.83 -12.40
N PRO A 139 17.11 3.90 -11.47
CA PRO A 139 16.90 4.48 -10.14
C PRO A 139 16.38 5.92 -10.18
N ARG A 140 16.73 6.67 -11.22
CA ARG A 140 16.25 8.05 -11.42
C ARG A 140 14.75 8.07 -11.70
N THR A 141 14.26 7.15 -12.52
CA THR A 141 12.84 7.02 -12.88
C THR A 141 12.03 6.51 -11.71
N GLN A 142 12.55 5.51 -10.97
CA GLN A 142 11.95 5.05 -9.72
C GLN A 142 11.80 6.17 -8.70
N SER A 143 12.86 6.98 -8.53
CA SER A 143 12.86 8.11 -7.58
C SER A 143 11.80 9.15 -7.91
N ALA A 144 11.50 9.41 -9.18
CA ALA A 144 10.45 10.36 -9.59
C ALA A 144 9.05 9.90 -9.10
N LEU A 145 8.70 8.61 -9.29
CA LEU A 145 7.47 8.04 -8.75
C LEU A 145 7.42 8.13 -7.23
N LEU A 146 8.49 7.68 -6.57
CA LEU A 146 8.55 7.61 -5.11
C LEU A 146 8.54 9.00 -4.44
N GLN A 147 9.11 10.01 -5.11
CA GLN A 147 9.01 11.40 -4.64
C GLN A 147 7.57 11.89 -4.73
N ALA A 148 6.91 11.69 -5.87
CA ALA A 148 5.52 12.08 -6.07
C ALA A 148 4.57 11.38 -5.07
N MET A 149 4.83 10.10 -4.74
CA MET A 149 4.09 9.38 -3.67
C MET A 149 4.23 10.06 -2.31
N ALA A 150 5.45 10.50 -1.96
CA ALA A 150 5.72 11.12 -0.66
C ALA A 150 5.16 12.54 -0.56
N GLU A 151 5.31 13.34 -1.61
CA GLU A 151 4.96 14.77 -1.63
C GLU A 151 3.52 15.02 -2.08
N ARG A 152 2.87 14.04 -2.72
CA ARG A 152 1.53 14.14 -3.32
C ARG A 152 1.41 15.29 -4.32
N ARG A 153 2.50 15.61 -4.98
CA ARG A 153 2.61 16.62 -6.02
C ARG A 153 3.76 16.30 -6.97
N VAL A 154 3.72 16.94 -8.12
CA VAL A 154 4.80 16.96 -9.10
C VAL A 154 5.28 18.40 -9.25
N THR A 155 6.58 18.65 -9.17
CA THR A 155 7.17 19.98 -9.44
C THR A 155 7.76 19.98 -10.85
N GLN A 156 7.24 20.84 -11.73
CA GLN A 156 7.73 20.97 -13.11
C GLN A 156 7.79 22.46 -13.50
N GLY A 157 8.89 22.89 -14.14
CA GLY A 157 9.08 24.29 -14.52
C GLY A 157 9.00 25.27 -13.34
N GLY A 158 9.35 24.83 -12.12
CA GLY A 158 9.25 25.64 -10.90
C GLY A 158 7.85 25.80 -10.36
N LYS A 159 6.86 25.06 -10.89
CA LYS A 159 5.47 25.06 -10.41
C LYS A 159 5.12 23.70 -9.82
N ASP A 160 4.31 23.72 -8.74
CA ASP A 160 3.80 22.54 -8.09
C ASP A 160 2.40 22.19 -8.64
N TYR A 161 2.25 20.95 -9.06
CA TYR A 161 0.99 20.37 -9.54
C TYR A 161 0.55 19.28 -8.55
N ALA A 162 -0.54 19.54 -7.82
CA ALA A 162 -1.08 18.59 -6.86
C ALA A 162 -1.62 17.34 -7.56
N LEU A 163 -1.32 16.17 -7.00
CA LEU A 163 -1.93 14.91 -7.46
C LEU A 163 -3.39 14.81 -6.99
N PRO A 164 -4.24 14.06 -7.71
CA PRO A 164 -5.65 13.91 -7.36
C PRO A 164 -5.82 13.27 -5.98
N ARG A 165 -6.97 13.46 -5.36
CA ARG A 165 -7.34 12.83 -4.10
C ARG A 165 -8.58 11.96 -4.29
N PRO A 166 -8.61 10.74 -3.71
CA PRO A 166 -7.49 10.03 -3.08
C PRO A 166 -6.39 9.68 -4.09
N PHE A 167 -5.16 9.43 -3.61
CA PHE A 167 -4.03 9.05 -4.45
C PHE A 167 -3.34 7.80 -3.89
N HIS A 168 -3.31 6.74 -4.68
CA HIS A 168 -2.73 5.45 -4.33
C HIS A 168 -1.85 4.92 -5.45
N VAL A 169 -0.74 4.30 -5.08
CA VAL A 169 0.12 3.56 -6.00
C VAL A 169 0.17 2.10 -5.56
N LEU A 170 -0.14 1.21 -6.46
CA LEU A 170 0.10 -0.21 -6.34
C LEU A 170 1.25 -0.54 -7.30
N ALA A 171 2.46 -0.65 -6.77
CA ALA A 171 3.63 -1.00 -7.56
C ALA A 171 3.78 -2.51 -7.62
N THR A 172 4.23 -3.06 -8.76
CA THR A 172 4.51 -4.49 -8.86
C THR A 172 6.01 -4.73 -8.99
N GLN A 173 6.47 -5.84 -8.43
CA GLN A 173 7.82 -6.35 -8.60
C GLN A 173 7.76 -7.85 -8.84
N ASN A 174 8.55 -8.32 -9.80
CA ASN A 174 8.77 -9.73 -10.02
C ASN A 174 10.05 -10.16 -9.28
N PRO A 175 9.97 -10.99 -8.24
CA PRO A 175 11.14 -11.41 -7.48
C PRO A 175 12.04 -12.39 -8.24
N ILE A 176 11.54 -13.02 -9.32
CA ILE A 176 12.26 -14.04 -10.09
C ILE A 176 13.18 -13.39 -11.14
N GLU A 177 12.76 -12.27 -11.71
CA GLU A 177 13.55 -11.54 -12.71
C GLU A 177 14.62 -10.69 -12.02
N GLN A 178 15.86 -11.15 -12.09
CA GLN A 178 17.01 -10.40 -11.55
C GLN A 178 17.82 -9.72 -12.67
N GLU A 179 17.78 -10.26 -13.88
CA GLU A 179 18.56 -9.76 -15.02
C GLU A 179 17.92 -8.47 -15.57
N GLY A 180 18.73 -7.42 -15.74
CA GLY A 180 18.26 -6.12 -16.23
C GLY A 180 17.39 -5.35 -15.24
N THR A 181 17.41 -5.66 -13.94
CA THR A 181 16.63 -4.99 -12.90
C THR A 181 17.49 -4.15 -11.96
N TYR A 182 16.87 -3.09 -11.40
CA TYR A 182 17.44 -2.23 -10.39
C TYR A 182 16.64 -2.39 -9.09
N PRO A 183 17.21 -3.02 -8.05
CA PRO A 183 16.50 -3.19 -6.78
C PRO A 183 16.19 -1.84 -6.15
N LEU A 184 15.03 -1.74 -5.53
CA LEU A 184 14.66 -0.56 -4.75
C LEU A 184 15.52 -0.49 -3.47
N PRO A 185 16.16 0.64 -3.17
CA PRO A 185 16.84 0.84 -1.90
C PRO A 185 15.86 0.73 -0.70
N GLU A 186 16.34 0.24 0.42
CA GLU A 186 15.54 0.03 1.64
C GLU A 186 14.79 1.29 2.10
N ALA A 187 15.45 2.46 2.05
CA ALA A 187 14.84 3.74 2.39
C ALA A 187 13.69 4.14 1.44
N GLN A 188 13.64 3.56 0.25
CA GLN A 188 12.57 3.77 -0.72
C GLN A 188 11.43 2.76 -0.51
N LEU A 189 11.73 1.55 -0.07
CA LEU A 189 10.73 0.54 0.29
C LEU A 189 9.85 1.00 1.46
N ASP A 190 10.40 1.76 2.42
CA ASP A 190 9.63 2.30 3.56
C ASP A 190 8.50 3.27 3.17
N ARG A 191 8.45 3.73 1.90
CA ARG A 191 7.35 4.53 1.36
C ARG A 191 6.09 3.69 1.07
N PHE A 192 6.25 2.39 0.85
CA PHE A 192 5.13 1.47 0.74
C PHE A 192 4.64 1.08 2.13
N MET A 193 3.35 1.18 2.34
CA MET A 193 2.72 0.82 3.60
C MET A 193 2.74 -0.69 3.82
N LEU A 194 2.34 -1.46 2.79
CA LEU A 194 2.34 -2.91 2.77
C LEU A 194 3.18 -3.44 1.61
N GLN A 195 3.87 -4.53 1.86
CA GLN A 195 4.35 -5.46 0.85
C GLN A 195 3.42 -6.66 0.82
N ILE A 196 2.78 -6.89 -0.31
CA ILE A 196 1.74 -7.89 -0.49
C ILE A 196 2.27 -9.00 -1.38
N SER A 197 2.41 -10.20 -0.83
CA SER A 197 2.91 -11.36 -1.57
C SER A 197 1.76 -12.07 -2.27
N LEU A 198 1.80 -12.12 -3.61
CA LEU A 198 0.86 -12.87 -4.43
C LEU A 198 1.39 -14.27 -4.69
N GLY A 199 0.73 -15.27 -4.12
CA GLY A 199 0.96 -16.69 -4.41
C GLY A 199 0.07 -17.20 -5.54
N PHE A 200 0.33 -18.44 -5.96
CA PHE A 200 -0.58 -19.13 -6.86
C PHE A 200 -1.93 -19.38 -6.16
N PRO A 201 -3.05 -19.29 -6.89
CA PRO A 201 -4.35 -19.63 -6.37
C PRO A 201 -4.40 -21.11 -5.94
N ASN A 202 -5.32 -21.44 -5.06
CA ASN A 202 -5.54 -22.85 -4.73
C ASN A 202 -6.22 -23.60 -5.89
N ARG A 203 -6.17 -24.92 -5.86
CA ARG A 203 -6.71 -25.78 -6.92
C ARG A 203 -8.17 -25.50 -7.29
N ASP A 204 -9.00 -25.16 -6.30
CA ASP A 204 -10.42 -24.92 -6.54
C ASP A 204 -10.64 -23.59 -7.26
N ALA A 205 -9.88 -22.56 -6.91
CA ALA A 205 -9.89 -21.28 -7.60
C ALA A 205 -9.34 -21.42 -9.03
N GLU A 206 -8.25 -22.17 -9.25
CA GLU A 206 -7.74 -22.47 -10.59
C GLU A 206 -8.79 -23.20 -11.43
N ARG A 207 -9.48 -24.19 -10.84
CA ARG A 207 -10.58 -24.87 -11.52
C ARG A 207 -11.71 -23.93 -11.91
N GLN A 208 -12.09 -23.01 -11.02
CA GLN A 208 -13.10 -21.99 -11.34
C GLN A 208 -12.64 -21.08 -12.49
N MET A 209 -11.37 -20.66 -12.49
CA MET A 209 -10.81 -19.85 -13.59
C MET A 209 -10.87 -20.58 -14.94
N LEU A 210 -10.60 -21.88 -14.96
CA LEU A 210 -10.68 -22.70 -16.19
C LEU A 210 -12.11 -22.87 -16.69
N LEU A 211 -13.11 -22.84 -15.80
CA LEU A 211 -14.52 -22.98 -16.14
C LEU A 211 -15.17 -21.65 -16.51
N GLN A 212 -14.54 -20.51 -16.17
CA GLN A 212 -15.03 -19.21 -16.63
C GLN A 212 -14.85 -19.11 -18.16
N PRO A 213 -15.82 -18.54 -18.88
CA PRO A 213 -15.70 -18.37 -20.31
C PRO A 213 -14.42 -17.58 -20.64
N THR A 214 -13.51 -18.20 -21.39
CA THR A 214 -12.31 -17.53 -21.94
C THR A 214 -12.66 -16.57 -23.09
N GLY A 215 -13.82 -15.97 -23.06
CA GLY A 215 -14.37 -15.13 -24.10
C GLY A 215 -14.44 -13.66 -23.69
N ALA A 216 -14.59 -12.83 -24.67
CA ALA A 216 -14.44 -11.38 -24.77
C ALA A 216 -15.21 -10.46 -23.78
N THR A 217 -15.83 -10.96 -22.74
CA THR A 217 -16.51 -10.15 -21.74
C THR A 217 -15.88 -10.35 -20.36
N THR A 218 -14.95 -9.46 -20.02
CA THR A 218 -14.58 -9.28 -18.59
C THR A 218 -15.85 -8.87 -17.85
N PRO A 219 -16.22 -9.56 -16.75
CA PRO A 219 -17.38 -9.14 -15.96
C PRO A 219 -17.21 -7.68 -15.53
N THR A 220 -18.13 -6.83 -15.95
CA THR A 220 -18.13 -5.43 -15.51
C THR A 220 -18.79 -5.35 -14.16
N VAL A 221 -18.05 -4.87 -13.14
CA VAL A 221 -18.63 -4.51 -11.84
C VAL A 221 -19.00 -3.03 -11.84
N SER A 222 -20.12 -2.71 -11.22
CA SER A 222 -20.50 -1.32 -10.98
C SER A 222 -19.72 -0.75 -9.80
N ALA A 223 -19.49 0.58 -9.82
CA ALA A 223 -18.91 1.26 -8.69
C ALA A 223 -19.84 1.20 -7.47
N LEU A 224 -19.31 0.74 -6.34
CA LEU A 224 -20.00 0.68 -5.04
C LEU A 224 -19.60 1.87 -4.13
N MET A 225 -18.51 2.54 -4.46
CA MET A 225 -18.00 3.74 -3.79
C MET A 225 -17.65 4.80 -4.83
N ASN A 226 -17.23 5.96 -4.33
CA ASN A 226 -16.61 7.03 -5.10
C ASN A 226 -15.46 7.65 -4.29
N ALA A 227 -14.72 8.57 -4.90
CA ALA A 227 -13.57 9.24 -4.26
C ALA A 227 -13.94 9.92 -2.93
N GLU A 228 -15.11 10.55 -2.83
CA GLU A 228 -15.57 11.25 -1.64
C GLU A 228 -15.87 10.28 -0.49
N SER A 229 -16.61 9.20 -0.76
CA SER A 229 -16.93 8.17 0.24
C SER A 229 -15.68 7.43 0.72
N LEU A 230 -14.70 7.21 -0.18
CA LEU A 230 -13.42 6.63 0.20
C LEU A 230 -12.61 7.58 1.10
N LEU A 231 -12.56 8.87 0.80
CA LEU A 231 -11.90 9.87 1.67
C LEU A 231 -12.58 9.95 3.05
N ALA A 232 -13.90 9.84 3.11
CA ALA A 232 -14.63 9.78 4.37
C ALA A 232 -14.23 8.54 5.19
N ALA A 233 -14.17 7.36 4.54
CA ALA A 233 -13.71 6.12 5.17
C ALA A 233 -12.26 6.23 5.68
N GLN A 234 -11.34 6.80 4.90
CA GLN A 234 -9.96 7.04 5.33
C GLN A 234 -9.87 7.98 6.55
N ASN A 235 -10.71 9.00 6.60
CA ASN A 235 -10.77 9.91 7.74
C ASN A 235 -11.34 9.20 8.98
N LEU A 236 -12.34 8.35 8.81
CA LEU A 236 -12.88 7.55 9.91
C LEU A 236 -11.83 6.56 10.46
N VAL A 237 -11.10 5.84 9.61
CA VAL A 237 -10.00 4.94 10.01
C VAL A 237 -9.01 5.64 10.95
N ARG A 238 -8.67 6.90 10.68
CA ARG A 238 -7.74 7.68 11.52
C ARG A 238 -8.29 8.03 12.89
N ARG A 239 -9.63 8.08 13.02
CA ARG A 239 -10.33 8.42 14.27
C ARG A 239 -10.74 7.20 15.09
N LEU A 240 -10.67 5.98 14.52
CA LEU A 240 -11.01 4.77 15.27
C LEU A 240 -10.17 4.64 16.54
N PRO A 241 -10.79 4.34 17.68
CA PRO A 241 -10.09 4.19 18.95
C PRO A 241 -9.18 2.98 18.93
N VAL A 242 -8.11 3.03 19.72
CA VAL A 242 -7.19 1.92 19.92
C VAL A 242 -6.94 1.76 21.41
N GLY A 243 -7.13 0.56 21.93
CA GLY A 243 -6.80 0.25 23.32
C GLY A 243 -5.29 0.18 23.56
N ASP A 244 -4.85 0.51 24.77
CA ASP A 244 -3.43 0.50 25.17
C ASP A 244 -2.76 -0.85 24.88
N GLN A 245 -3.49 -1.97 25.06
CA GLN A 245 -2.99 -3.30 24.74
C GLN A 245 -2.50 -3.42 23.30
N ILE A 246 -3.20 -2.83 22.34
CA ILE A 246 -2.81 -2.86 20.92
C ILE A 246 -1.60 -1.98 20.68
N VAL A 247 -1.54 -0.81 21.34
CA VAL A 247 -0.37 0.09 21.27
C VAL A 247 0.87 -0.62 21.77
N ASP A 248 0.78 -1.26 22.94
CA ASP A 248 1.88 -2.00 23.56
C ASP A 248 2.29 -3.22 22.74
N ALA A 249 1.32 -3.94 22.14
CA ALA A 249 1.61 -5.06 21.26
C ALA A 249 2.38 -4.62 20.01
N ILE A 250 1.98 -3.52 19.35
CA ILE A 250 2.68 -2.97 18.20
C ILE A 250 4.10 -2.51 18.57
N LEU A 251 4.25 -1.85 19.72
CA LEU A 251 5.56 -1.41 20.21
C LEU A 251 6.46 -2.61 20.52
N SER A 252 5.94 -3.61 21.23
CA SER A 252 6.66 -4.83 21.58
C SER A 252 7.11 -5.58 20.34
N LEU A 253 6.21 -5.77 19.36
CA LEU A 253 6.53 -6.43 18.09
C LEU A 253 7.62 -5.69 17.32
N THR A 254 7.46 -4.38 17.14
CA THR A 254 8.41 -3.60 16.35
C THR A 254 9.79 -3.52 17.01
N ARG A 255 9.86 -3.49 18.35
CA ARG A 255 11.10 -3.49 19.09
C ARG A 255 11.78 -4.86 19.09
N SER A 256 11.01 -5.94 19.28
CA SER A 256 11.56 -7.31 19.26
C SER A 256 12.20 -7.71 17.94
N LEU A 257 11.87 -7.00 16.85
CA LEU A 257 12.43 -7.20 15.51
C LEU A 257 13.63 -6.30 15.19
N ARG A 258 14.13 -5.52 16.17
CA ARG A 258 15.37 -4.73 16.06
C ARG A 258 16.53 -5.51 16.69
N PRO A 259 17.55 -5.89 15.92
CA PRO A 259 18.66 -6.71 16.45
C PRO A 259 19.38 -6.11 17.64
N GLU A 260 19.45 -4.78 17.70
CA GLU A 260 20.09 -4.01 18.77
C GLU A 260 19.22 -3.81 20.02
N ASP A 261 17.91 -4.09 19.95
CA ASP A 261 17.00 -3.88 21.09
C ASP A 261 17.16 -5.01 22.12
N PRO A 262 17.16 -4.70 23.43
CA PRO A 262 17.22 -5.71 24.49
C PRO A 262 16.09 -6.75 24.44
N SER A 263 14.93 -6.41 23.86
CA SER A 263 13.79 -7.32 23.72
C SER A 263 13.89 -8.28 22.51
N ALA A 264 14.89 -8.10 21.64
CA ALA A 264 15.09 -8.96 20.48
C ALA A 264 15.41 -10.41 20.89
N SER A 265 14.79 -11.38 20.22
CA SER A 265 15.13 -12.79 20.41
C SER A 265 16.54 -13.10 19.88
N PRO A 266 17.20 -14.17 20.36
CA PRO A 266 18.50 -14.59 19.85
C PRO A 266 18.52 -14.76 18.32
N GLU A 267 17.45 -15.31 17.76
CA GLU A 267 17.29 -15.49 16.31
C GLU A 267 17.28 -14.17 15.55
N VAL A 268 16.58 -13.14 16.08
CA VAL A 268 16.54 -11.81 15.45
C VAL A 268 17.91 -11.13 15.55
N ARG A 269 18.62 -11.27 16.67
CA ARG A 269 19.97 -10.70 16.84
C ARG A 269 20.99 -11.33 15.88
N GLU A 270 20.89 -12.62 15.66
CA GLU A 270 21.80 -13.34 14.77
C GLU A 270 21.48 -13.11 13.30
N ALA A 271 20.19 -13.14 12.94
CA ALA A 271 19.75 -13.04 11.55
C ALA A 271 19.67 -11.60 11.03
N GLY A 272 19.33 -10.63 11.90
CA GLY A 272 19.03 -9.25 11.52
C GLY A 272 20.27 -8.39 11.30
N SER A 273 20.23 -7.51 10.29
CA SER A 273 21.18 -6.41 10.08
C SER A 273 20.61 -5.06 10.48
N TYR A 274 19.31 -4.88 10.35
CA TYR A 274 18.55 -3.73 10.85
C TYR A 274 17.08 -4.14 11.07
N GLY A 275 16.35 -3.35 11.86
CA GLY A 275 14.96 -3.59 12.19
C GLY A 275 14.02 -2.43 11.86
N PRO A 276 12.70 -2.59 12.09
CA PRO A 276 11.69 -1.63 11.70
C PRO A 276 11.79 -0.33 12.52
N GLY A 277 11.72 0.83 11.82
CA GLY A 277 11.72 2.15 12.42
C GLY A 277 10.33 2.57 12.97
N PRO A 278 10.20 3.79 13.54
CA PRO A 278 8.93 4.30 14.07
C PRO A 278 7.81 4.38 13.01
N ARG A 279 8.15 4.61 11.74
CA ARG A 279 7.17 4.60 10.63
C ARG A 279 6.51 3.25 10.45
N ALA A 280 7.21 2.16 10.72
CA ALA A 280 6.66 0.81 10.66
C ALA A 280 5.55 0.62 11.71
N ALA A 281 5.78 1.08 12.95
CA ALA A 281 4.76 1.05 14.01
C ALA A 281 3.53 1.91 13.63
N GLN A 282 3.75 3.10 13.08
CA GLN A 282 2.67 3.96 12.60
C GLN A 282 1.88 3.32 11.44
N ALA A 283 2.58 2.68 10.49
CA ALA A 283 1.95 1.96 9.39
C ALA A 283 1.11 0.78 9.90
N LEU A 284 1.65 0.01 10.86
CA LEU A 284 0.93 -1.12 11.48
C LEU A 284 -0.31 -0.61 12.23
N MET A 285 -0.19 0.47 12.98
CA MET A 285 -1.30 1.09 13.71
C MET A 285 -2.45 1.51 12.80
N ILE A 286 -2.17 2.19 11.69
CA ILE A 286 -3.23 2.64 10.78
C ILE A 286 -3.81 1.47 9.98
N ALA A 287 -2.99 0.49 9.60
CA ALA A 287 -3.41 -0.70 8.88
C ALA A 287 -4.35 -1.59 9.74
N THR A 288 -4.06 -1.76 11.04
CA THR A 288 -4.94 -2.52 11.96
C THR A 288 -6.30 -1.84 12.14
N ARG A 289 -6.34 -0.51 12.23
CA ARG A 289 -7.61 0.26 12.22
C ARG A 289 -8.39 0.05 10.92
N ALA A 290 -7.70 0.11 9.79
CA ALA A 290 -8.33 -0.09 8.48
C ALA A 290 -8.92 -1.50 8.34
N ARG A 291 -8.20 -2.52 8.82
CA ARG A 291 -8.68 -3.91 8.84
C ARG A 291 -9.89 -4.07 9.74
N ALA A 292 -9.86 -3.47 10.94
CA ALA A 292 -11.01 -3.49 11.85
C ALA A 292 -12.26 -2.88 11.18
N LEU A 293 -12.14 -1.72 10.52
CA LEU A 293 -13.26 -1.09 9.80
C LEU A 293 -13.75 -1.96 8.63
N LEU A 294 -12.85 -2.58 7.88
CA LEU A 294 -13.17 -3.48 6.77
C LEU A 294 -14.00 -4.69 7.24
N ASP A 295 -13.75 -5.16 8.45
CA ASP A 295 -14.50 -6.25 9.12
C ASP A 295 -15.72 -5.72 9.92
N GLY A 296 -16.07 -4.43 9.82
CA GLY A 296 -17.20 -3.83 10.53
C GLY A 296 -16.99 -3.62 12.04
N ARG A 297 -15.73 -3.63 12.50
CA ARG A 297 -15.37 -3.38 13.91
C ARG A 297 -14.90 -1.95 14.12
N LEU A 298 -15.21 -1.40 15.29
CA LEU A 298 -14.85 -0.01 15.66
C LEU A 298 -13.46 0.10 16.32
N ALA A 299 -12.83 -1.02 16.65
CA ALA A 299 -11.50 -1.04 17.25
C ALA A 299 -10.70 -2.25 16.76
N PRO A 300 -9.39 -2.13 16.58
CA PRO A 300 -8.51 -3.24 16.22
C PRO A 300 -8.35 -4.24 17.37
N SER A 301 -8.01 -5.49 17.01
CA SER A 301 -7.67 -6.59 17.92
C SER A 301 -6.20 -7.01 17.76
N LEU A 302 -5.71 -7.89 18.65
CA LEU A 302 -4.39 -8.51 18.50
C LEU A 302 -4.29 -9.34 17.22
N ASP A 303 -5.38 -9.99 16.80
CA ASP A 303 -5.42 -10.73 15.54
C ASP A 303 -5.13 -9.84 14.32
N ASP A 304 -5.56 -8.56 14.36
CA ASP A 304 -5.25 -7.60 13.29
C ASP A 304 -3.75 -7.29 13.27
N VAL A 305 -3.13 -7.16 14.44
CA VAL A 305 -1.68 -6.93 14.55
C VAL A 305 -0.92 -8.12 13.98
N VAL A 306 -1.30 -9.34 14.35
CA VAL A 306 -0.66 -10.58 13.87
C VAL A 306 -0.84 -10.76 12.37
N ALA A 307 -2.05 -10.56 11.85
CA ALA A 307 -2.37 -10.71 10.44
C ALA A 307 -1.59 -9.72 9.55
N LEU A 308 -1.37 -8.50 10.04
CA LEU A 308 -0.71 -7.44 9.28
C LEU A 308 0.79 -7.29 9.57
N ALA A 309 1.32 -8.05 10.55
CA ALA A 309 2.73 -7.98 10.91
C ALA A 309 3.65 -8.23 9.70
N SER A 310 3.48 -9.35 9.00
CA SER A 310 4.31 -9.69 7.85
C SER A 310 4.12 -8.70 6.69
N PRO A 311 2.91 -8.38 6.21
CA PRO A 311 2.73 -7.41 5.13
C PRO A 311 3.30 -6.02 5.42
N VAL A 312 3.27 -5.57 6.67
CA VAL A 312 3.78 -4.24 7.04
C VAL A 312 5.29 -4.25 7.31
N LEU A 313 5.87 -5.35 7.82
CA LEU A 313 7.23 -5.35 8.36
C LEU A 313 8.25 -6.04 7.47
N SER A 314 7.86 -6.92 6.51
CA SER A 314 8.78 -7.74 5.72
C SER A 314 9.79 -6.91 4.92
N HIS A 315 9.39 -5.80 4.34
CA HIS A 315 10.25 -4.88 3.59
C HIS A 315 10.99 -3.84 4.47
N ARG A 316 10.86 -3.95 5.79
CA ARG A 316 11.44 -3.04 6.80
C ARG A 316 12.44 -3.74 7.72
N ILE A 317 12.77 -5.00 7.40
CA ILE A 317 13.74 -5.80 8.14
C ILE A 317 14.84 -6.23 7.17
N GLY A 318 16.09 -5.95 7.52
CA GLY A 318 17.24 -6.44 6.78
C GLY A 318 17.79 -7.70 7.43
N LEU A 319 18.10 -8.70 6.61
CA LEU A 319 18.85 -9.88 7.02
C LEU A 319 20.34 -9.68 6.78
N GLY A 320 21.17 -10.14 7.70
CA GLY A 320 22.62 -10.21 7.55
C GLY A 320 23.02 -11.15 6.42
N PHE A 321 24.28 -11.02 5.95
CA PHE A 321 24.79 -11.83 4.84
C PHE A 321 24.69 -13.34 5.15
N GLY A 322 25.08 -13.76 6.36
CA GLY A 322 25.02 -15.17 6.79
C GLY A 322 23.60 -15.73 6.78
N ALA A 323 22.63 -14.97 7.30
CA ALA A 323 21.22 -15.38 7.32
C ALA A 323 20.63 -15.49 5.90
N ARG A 324 20.96 -14.53 5.02
CA ARG A 324 20.57 -14.62 3.60
C ARG A 324 21.16 -15.82 2.89
N ALA A 325 22.44 -16.07 3.11
CA ALA A 325 23.11 -17.23 2.53
C ALA A 325 22.56 -18.59 3.05
N ALA A 326 22.10 -18.61 4.31
CA ALA A 326 21.41 -19.76 4.91
C ALA A 326 19.95 -19.91 4.46
N GLY A 327 19.39 -18.98 3.67
CA GLY A 327 18.00 -19.01 3.22
C GLY A 327 16.99 -18.68 4.32
N THR A 328 17.37 -17.88 5.33
CA THR A 328 16.46 -17.48 6.40
C THR A 328 15.27 -16.71 5.82
N ASP A 329 14.06 -17.14 6.19
CA ASP A 329 12.81 -16.47 5.80
C ASP A 329 12.46 -15.36 6.80
N SER A 330 12.57 -14.10 6.35
CA SER A 330 12.22 -12.93 7.18
C SER A 330 10.73 -12.90 7.56
N GLU A 331 9.85 -13.38 6.69
CA GLU A 331 8.41 -13.44 6.98
C GLU A 331 8.10 -14.48 8.07
N ALA A 332 8.80 -15.64 8.06
CA ALA A 332 8.67 -16.63 9.11
C ALA A 332 9.14 -16.09 10.47
N LEU A 333 10.24 -15.31 10.48
CA LEU A 333 10.76 -14.66 11.67
C LEU A 333 9.74 -13.66 12.24
N ILE A 334 9.16 -12.80 11.39
CA ILE A 334 8.12 -11.83 11.79
C ILE A 334 6.90 -12.56 12.35
N ARG A 335 6.40 -13.58 11.63
CA ARG A 335 5.22 -14.36 12.08
C ARG A 335 5.43 -14.99 13.44
N LYS A 336 6.62 -15.55 13.69
CA LYS A 336 6.97 -16.13 15.00
C LYS A 336 6.91 -15.09 16.12
N GLN A 337 7.48 -13.89 15.89
CA GLN A 337 7.44 -12.82 16.88
C GLN A 337 6.03 -12.26 17.09
N ALA A 338 5.22 -12.17 16.01
CA ALA A 338 3.83 -11.72 16.09
C ALA A 338 2.93 -12.72 16.83
N GLN A 339 3.09 -14.01 16.61
CA GLN A 339 2.35 -15.07 17.31
C GLN A 339 2.64 -15.10 18.82
N ALA A 340 3.82 -14.67 19.25
CA ALA A 340 4.16 -14.57 20.66
C ALA A 340 3.39 -13.46 21.42
N LEU A 341 2.60 -12.63 20.71
CA LEU A 341 1.74 -11.60 21.31
C LEU A 341 0.38 -12.15 21.76
N LEU A 342 -0.05 -13.31 21.20
CA LEU A 342 -1.30 -13.99 21.54
C LEU A 342 -1.13 -14.86 22.80
#